data_581b86d859f34fc3d2339fecf4a5bd8c
#
_entry.id   581b86d859f34fc3d2339fecf4a5bd8c
#
_cell.length_a   1.000
_cell.length_b   1.000
_cell.length_c   1.000
_cell.angle_alpha   90.00
_cell.angle_beta   90.00
_cell.angle_gamma   90.00
#
_symmetry.space_group_name_H-M   'P 1'
#
loop_
_entity.id
_entity.type
_entity.pdbx_description
1 polymer ?
#
loop_
_entity_poly.entity_id
_entity_poly.type
_entity_poly.pdbx_seq_one_letter_code
_entity_poly.pdbx_strand_id
1 'polypeptide(L)'
;MPRITEKSWLIEFLFCREIFKGPDGRPLYKYQVTEPEYQILNNMLCSSFGFRLDTANPHFAACFCLFVSEQYRRDYNGIWSWAGAEEALGVSLNQLQHAQLTDAGLKYWKRPIRSRENGRDWLGSLFAEGGLPWPLVQSESHGFGKAVRRGIKHYYRTEGNRRTTADLMADFEEGLPVPFRSLETRQLLAGIVDQLMYLVGHYPLKDQPDPASYLNQQNPGWTEAFPIPLDENNARSLVNDWLRDADQKHRERKEARKNAQAFTCEHFLHGALPQWSIRTDLILPSEETFAIDPTTLGRTRLELAYYEGERLLARGGAVYGQLTTEGIKIRFANPQVTVERHTLDEPLSLRLLDNGRMVHCLFFDSSALDYRE
;
A
#
# COMPACT_ATOMS: atom_id res chain seq x y z
N MET A 1 37.03 19.49 21.26
CA MET A 1 35.82 18.70 21.49
C MET A 1 36.22 17.24 21.62
N PRO A 2 35.62 16.46 22.52
CA PRO A 2 35.90 15.01 22.58
C PRO A 2 35.48 14.39 21.24
N ARG A 3 36.31 13.47 20.75
CA ARG A 3 36.04 12.77 19.48
C ARG A 3 34.82 11.87 19.67
N ILE A 4 33.78 12.08 18.87
CA ILE A 4 32.61 11.20 18.87
C ILE A 4 33.06 9.85 18.32
N THR A 5 32.81 8.78 19.07
CA THR A 5 33.09 7.40 18.62
C THR A 5 31.82 6.77 18.08
N GLU A 6 31.96 5.76 17.19
CA GLU A 6 30.82 5.02 16.63
C GLU A 6 29.91 4.47 17.72
N LYS A 7 30.49 3.94 18.81
CA LYS A 7 29.75 3.43 19.95
C LYS A 7 28.94 4.51 20.64
N SER A 8 29.54 5.68 20.93
CA SER A 8 28.85 6.77 21.63
C SER A 8 27.75 7.35 20.75
N TRP A 9 28.01 7.50 19.43
CA TRP A 9 27.02 7.98 18.48
C TRP A 9 25.82 7.04 18.38
N LEU A 10 26.02 5.72 18.25
CA LEU A 10 24.94 4.73 18.19
C LEU A 10 24.09 4.71 19.46
N ILE A 11 24.71 4.84 20.64
CA ILE A 11 23.99 4.90 21.90
C ILE A 11 23.06 6.14 21.92
N GLU A 12 23.58 7.31 21.57
CA GLU A 12 22.81 8.55 21.51
C GLU A 12 21.71 8.47 20.46
N PHE A 13 22.03 7.97 19.25
CA PHE A 13 21.10 7.77 18.16
C PHE A 13 19.91 6.89 18.55
N LEU A 14 20.15 5.77 19.21
CA LEU A 14 19.09 4.87 19.70
C LEU A 14 18.34 5.47 20.89
N PHE A 15 19.04 6.18 21.78
CA PHE A 15 18.43 6.84 22.94
C PHE A 15 17.41 7.89 22.53
N CYS A 16 17.72 8.72 21.53
CA CYS A 16 16.79 9.71 20.97
C CYS A 16 15.52 9.09 20.36
N ARG A 17 15.54 7.78 20.09
CA ARG A 17 14.39 7.00 19.58
C ARG A 17 13.76 6.09 20.63
N GLU A 18 14.08 6.36 21.92
CA GLU A 18 13.58 5.59 23.08
C GLU A 18 13.95 4.09 23.05
N ILE A 19 15.06 3.75 22.38
CA ILE A 19 15.55 2.38 22.26
C ILE A 19 16.75 2.17 23.17
N PHE A 20 16.50 1.73 24.40
CA PHE A 20 17.52 1.68 25.48
C PHE A 20 18.31 0.37 25.55
N LYS A 21 17.81 -0.71 24.95
CA LYS A 21 18.41 -2.07 25.06
C LYS A 21 19.16 -2.52 23.80
N GLY A 22 19.61 -1.54 22.99
CA GLY A 22 20.18 -1.81 21.66
C GLY A 22 19.10 -2.07 20.61
N PRO A 23 19.50 -2.26 19.33
CA PRO A 23 18.57 -2.36 18.19
C PRO A 23 17.47 -3.39 18.41
N ASP A 24 16.25 -3.06 17.98
CA ASP A 24 15.05 -3.89 18.14
C ASP A 24 14.75 -4.79 16.95
N GLY A 25 15.57 -4.71 15.88
CA GLY A 25 15.44 -5.56 14.69
C GLY A 25 14.49 -4.99 13.63
N ARG A 26 14.01 -3.75 13.78
CA ARG A 26 13.27 -3.09 12.71
C ARG A 26 14.18 -2.80 11.49
N PRO A 27 13.64 -2.71 10.25
CA PRO A 27 14.40 -2.28 9.07
C PRO A 27 15.07 -0.92 9.30
N LEU A 28 16.25 -0.69 8.70
CA LEU A 28 17.05 0.51 8.98
C LEU A 28 16.32 1.81 8.62
N TYR A 29 15.55 1.83 7.53
CA TYR A 29 14.77 3.01 7.15
C TYR A 29 13.78 3.48 8.23
N LYS A 30 13.31 2.56 9.10
CA LYS A 30 12.37 2.90 10.19
C LYS A 30 13.00 3.67 11.34
N TYR A 31 14.33 3.73 11.41
CA TYR A 31 15.00 4.60 12.36
C TYR A 31 14.94 6.07 11.95
N GLN A 32 14.57 6.40 10.71
CA GLN A 32 14.37 7.78 10.22
C GLN A 32 15.59 8.67 10.54
N VAL A 33 16.74 8.36 9.93
CA VAL A 33 17.97 9.16 10.08
C VAL A 33 17.73 10.55 9.51
N THR A 34 17.88 11.58 10.32
CA THR A 34 17.75 12.98 9.89
C THR A 34 18.99 13.43 9.11
N GLU A 35 18.87 14.50 8.32
CA GLU A 35 19.99 15.03 7.56
C GLU A 35 21.20 15.41 8.45
N PRO A 36 21.04 16.08 9.60
CA PRO A 36 22.16 16.33 10.52
C PRO A 36 22.83 15.06 11.04
N GLU A 37 22.05 14.04 11.39
CA GLU A 37 22.59 12.75 11.85
C GLU A 37 23.36 12.04 10.73
N TYR A 38 22.83 12.07 9.50
CA TYR A 38 23.50 11.51 8.33
C TYR A 38 24.84 12.19 8.07
N GLN A 39 24.92 13.51 8.14
CA GLN A 39 26.17 14.26 7.96
C GLN A 39 27.19 13.95 9.06
N ILE A 40 26.76 13.84 10.32
CA ILE A 40 27.64 13.44 11.42
C ILE A 40 28.17 12.01 11.19
N LEU A 41 27.28 11.09 10.79
CA LEU A 41 27.63 9.69 10.51
C LEU A 41 28.66 9.58 9.38
N ASN A 42 28.44 10.32 8.28
CA ASN A 42 29.38 10.38 7.16
C ASN A 42 30.78 10.88 7.61
N ASN A 43 30.82 12.03 8.26
CA ASN A 43 32.09 12.63 8.72
C ASN A 43 32.85 11.73 9.69
N MET A 44 32.13 11.05 10.58
CA MET A 44 32.68 10.09 11.52
C MET A 44 33.32 8.89 10.79
N LEU A 45 32.59 8.29 9.85
CA LEU A 45 33.07 7.15 9.07
C LEU A 45 34.27 7.53 8.19
N CYS A 46 34.23 8.65 7.46
CA CYS A 46 35.34 9.14 6.68
C CYS A 46 36.62 9.28 7.55
N SER A 47 36.45 9.85 8.76
CA SER A 47 37.57 10.00 9.70
C SER A 47 38.10 8.64 10.18
N SER A 48 37.23 7.67 10.46
CA SER A 48 37.62 6.35 10.95
C SER A 48 38.29 5.51 9.88
N PHE A 49 37.85 5.55 8.64
CA PHE A 49 38.50 4.90 7.50
C PHE A 49 39.93 5.44 7.26
N GLY A 50 40.17 6.73 7.50
CA GLY A 50 41.47 7.35 7.33
C GLY A 50 42.56 6.85 8.31
N PHE A 51 42.17 6.20 9.43
CA PHE A 51 43.15 5.71 10.41
C PHE A 51 43.46 4.22 10.25
N ARG A 52 42.48 3.37 10.36
CA ARG A 52 42.59 1.91 10.18
C ARG A 52 41.23 1.30 10.06
N LEU A 53 41.00 0.55 9.00
CA LEU A 53 39.77 -0.21 8.84
C LEU A 53 39.76 -1.39 9.83
N ASP A 54 38.86 -1.34 10.79
CA ASP A 54 38.58 -2.44 11.73
C ASP A 54 37.23 -3.07 11.40
N THR A 55 37.23 -4.06 10.51
CA THR A 55 36.01 -4.80 10.14
C THR A 55 35.46 -5.65 11.27
N ALA A 56 36.24 -5.88 12.35
CA ALA A 56 35.81 -6.63 13.52
C ALA A 56 35.02 -5.78 14.55
N ASN A 57 35.09 -4.44 14.44
CA ASN A 57 34.37 -3.55 15.34
C ASN A 57 32.86 -3.53 14.99
N PRO A 58 31.97 -4.10 15.83
CA PRO A 58 30.55 -4.19 15.52
C PRO A 58 29.86 -2.83 15.45
N HIS A 59 30.35 -1.82 16.18
CA HIS A 59 29.75 -0.49 16.17
C HIS A 59 30.11 0.26 14.87
N PHE A 60 31.39 0.12 14.42
CA PHE A 60 31.82 0.66 13.14
C PHE A 60 31.01 0.02 11.98
N ALA A 61 30.89 -1.31 11.98
CA ALA A 61 30.14 -2.04 10.98
C ALA A 61 28.64 -1.67 10.99
N ALA A 62 28.07 -1.44 12.17
CA ALA A 62 26.68 -0.98 12.29
C ALA A 62 26.48 0.42 11.72
N CYS A 63 27.38 1.36 12.01
CA CYS A 63 27.38 2.70 11.42
C CYS A 63 27.55 2.64 9.90
N PHE A 64 28.45 1.78 9.40
CA PHE A 64 28.64 1.56 7.96
C PHE A 64 27.34 1.07 7.28
N CYS A 65 26.69 0.06 7.81
CA CYS A 65 25.43 -0.45 7.26
C CYS A 65 24.34 0.61 7.24
N LEU A 66 24.19 1.36 8.33
CA LEU A 66 23.21 2.45 8.41
C LEU A 66 23.52 3.54 7.37
N PHE A 67 24.79 3.96 7.27
CA PHE A 67 25.21 4.95 6.28
C PHE A 67 24.94 4.50 4.85
N VAL A 68 25.38 3.29 4.47
CA VAL A 68 25.18 2.76 3.11
C VAL A 68 23.70 2.68 2.76
N SER A 69 22.87 2.19 3.68
CA SER A 69 21.43 2.12 3.48
C SER A 69 20.80 3.51 3.27
N GLU A 70 21.22 4.51 4.06
CA GLU A 70 20.78 5.89 3.94
C GLU A 70 21.29 6.55 2.65
N GLN A 71 22.55 6.33 2.29
CA GLN A 71 23.14 6.83 1.04
C GLN A 71 22.32 6.39 -0.18
N TYR A 72 21.97 5.10 -0.24
CA TYR A 72 21.11 4.62 -1.32
C TYR A 72 19.71 5.21 -1.29
N ARG A 73 19.13 5.32 -0.12
CA ARG A 73 17.80 5.92 0.02
C ARG A 73 17.77 7.36 -0.46
N ARG A 74 18.85 8.15 -0.20
CA ARG A 74 18.91 9.57 -0.50
C ARG A 74 19.40 9.88 -1.91
N ASP A 75 20.47 9.21 -2.34
CA ASP A 75 21.27 9.63 -3.50
C ASP A 75 21.45 8.55 -4.58
N TYR A 76 20.57 7.52 -4.61
CA TYR A 76 20.67 6.49 -5.62
C TYR A 76 20.58 7.05 -7.04
N ASN A 77 21.62 6.85 -7.83
CA ASN A 77 21.78 7.37 -9.19
C ASN A 77 21.37 6.41 -10.32
N GLY A 78 20.70 5.30 -9.99
CA GLY A 78 20.33 4.26 -10.96
C GLY A 78 21.36 3.14 -11.12
N ILE A 79 22.53 3.23 -10.50
CA ILE A 79 23.60 2.23 -10.58
C ILE A 79 23.57 1.31 -9.36
N TRP A 80 23.43 0.01 -9.62
CA TRP A 80 23.45 -1.02 -8.58
C TRP A 80 24.91 -1.44 -8.27
N SER A 81 25.61 -0.63 -7.49
CA SER A 81 27.02 -0.88 -7.14
C SER A 81 27.38 -0.25 -5.79
N TRP A 82 28.53 -0.63 -5.23
CA TRP A 82 29.10 -0.02 -4.03
C TRP A 82 29.65 1.38 -4.27
N ALA A 83 29.91 1.74 -5.53
CA ALA A 83 30.63 2.95 -5.91
C ALA A 83 30.09 4.23 -5.28
N GLY A 84 28.77 4.42 -5.23
CA GLY A 84 28.18 5.63 -4.63
C GLY A 84 28.48 5.78 -3.14
N ALA A 85 28.46 4.67 -2.38
CA ALA A 85 28.78 4.69 -0.96
C ALA A 85 30.30 4.84 -0.73
N GLU A 86 31.12 4.19 -1.55
CA GLU A 86 32.57 4.30 -1.49
C GLU A 86 33.06 5.72 -1.84
N GLU A 87 32.48 6.34 -2.86
CA GLU A 87 32.74 7.72 -3.24
C GLU A 87 32.42 8.70 -2.11
N ALA A 88 31.21 8.55 -1.51
CA ALA A 88 30.78 9.40 -0.39
C ALA A 88 31.69 9.27 0.85
N LEU A 89 32.27 8.09 1.08
CA LEU A 89 33.19 7.82 2.19
C LEU A 89 34.65 8.10 1.83
N GLY A 90 34.99 8.33 0.55
CA GLY A 90 36.35 8.51 0.07
C GLY A 90 37.21 7.25 0.21
N VAL A 91 36.62 6.06 0.05
CA VAL A 91 37.31 4.76 0.24
C VAL A 91 37.11 3.85 -0.95
N SER A 92 37.96 2.81 -1.04
CA SER A 92 37.78 1.68 -1.95
C SER A 92 37.91 0.40 -1.13
N LEU A 93 36.88 -0.39 -1.10
CA LEU A 93 36.77 -1.64 -0.32
C LEU A 93 36.77 -2.84 -1.26
N ASN A 94 37.42 -3.92 -0.84
CA ASN A 94 37.34 -5.17 -1.57
C ASN A 94 36.09 -5.97 -1.15
N GLN A 95 35.76 -7.01 -1.93
CA GLN A 95 34.58 -7.84 -1.70
C GLN A 95 34.54 -8.47 -0.31
N LEU A 96 35.68 -8.88 0.25
CA LEU A 96 35.78 -9.46 1.58
C LEU A 96 35.43 -8.43 2.67
N GLN A 97 35.91 -7.19 2.52
CA GLN A 97 35.63 -6.09 3.44
C GLN A 97 34.15 -5.71 3.41
N HIS A 98 33.55 -5.61 2.22
CA HIS A 98 32.10 -5.42 2.09
C HIS A 98 31.31 -6.51 2.82
N ALA A 99 31.69 -7.78 2.60
CA ALA A 99 31.04 -8.91 3.24
C ALA A 99 31.16 -8.84 4.78
N GLN A 100 32.37 -8.62 5.30
CA GLN A 100 32.61 -8.57 6.74
C GLN A 100 31.86 -7.41 7.42
N LEU A 101 31.91 -6.22 6.84
CA LEU A 101 31.20 -5.05 7.36
C LEU A 101 29.68 -5.23 7.34
N THR A 102 29.15 -5.77 6.24
CA THR A 102 27.72 -6.00 6.13
C THR A 102 27.23 -7.10 7.09
N ASP A 103 27.98 -8.21 7.18
CA ASP A 103 27.65 -9.30 8.11
C ASP A 103 27.66 -8.83 9.57
N ALA A 104 28.71 -8.14 9.99
CA ALA A 104 28.84 -7.64 11.36
C ALA A 104 27.81 -6.54 11.67
N GLY A 105 27.57 -5.62 10.73
CA GLY A 105 26.64 -4.52 10.92
C GLY A 105 25.20 -4.97 10.95
N LEU A 106 24.74 -5.80 10.01
CA LEU A 106 23.38 -6.33 10.02
C LEU A 106 23.13 -7.24 11.22
N LYS A 107 24.13 -8.00 11.66
CA LYS A 107 24.07 -8.76 12.91
C LYS A 107 23.84 -7.84 14.12
N TYR A 108 24.54 -6.71 14.21
CA TYR A 108 24.33 -5.71 15.26
C TYR A 108 22.88 -5.20 15.24
N TRP A 109 22.35 -4.86 14.05
CA TRP A 109 20.99 -4.40 13.85
C TRP A 109 19.92 -5.50 13.98
N LYS A 110 20.31 -6.75 14.23
CA LYS A 110 19.43 -7.94 14.26
C LYS A 110 18.65 -8.11 12.96
N ARG A 111 19.30 -7.81 11.84
CA ARG A 111 18.72 -7.92 10.51
C ARG A 111 19.31 -9.10 9.73
N PRO A 112 18.50 -9.83 8.95
CA PRO A 112 18.99 -10.94 8.14
C PRO A 112 19.75 -10.44 6.92
N ILE A 113 20.70 -11.26 6.44
CA ILE A 113 21.31 -11.10 5.13
C ILE A 113 20.51 -11.91 4.13
N ARG A 114 20.20 -11.29 2.99
CA ARG A 114 19.51 -11.94 1.89
C ARG A 114 20.40 -12.97 1.21
N SER A 115 19.76 -14.04 0.74
CA SER A 115 20.40 -15.05 -0.11
C SER A 115 19.79 -15.01 -1.49
N ARG A 116 20.61 -15.17 -2.52
CA ARG A 116 20.24 -15.45 -3.90
C ARG A 116 20.72 -16.83 -4.29
N GLU A 117 20.36 -17.30 -5.48
CA GLU A 117 20.79 -18.60 -6.00
C GLU A 117 22.32 -18.81 -5.95
N ASN A 118 23.08 -17.72 -6.12
CA ASN A 118 24.54 -17.75 -6.16
C ASN A 118 25.23 -17.35 -4.83
N GLY A 119 24.51 -17.29 -3.71
CA GLY A 119 25.06 -16.96 -2.40
C GLY A 119 24.44 -15.78 -1.70
N ARG A 120 25.20 -15.13 -0.79
CA ARG A 120 24.75 -13.98 -0.02
C ARG A 120 24.74 -12.70 -0.86
N ASP A 121 23.63 -11.94 -0.77
CA ASP A 121 23.47 -10.65 -1.44
C ASP A 121 23.62 -9.51 -0.42
N TRP A 122 24.88 -9.15 -0.14
CA TRP A 122 25.17 -8.10 0.85
C TRP A 122 24.64 -6.74 0.43
N LEU A 123 24.90 -6.32 -0.82
CA LEU A 123 24.45 -5.04 -1.34
C LEU A 123 22.93 -4.96 -1.38
N GLY A 124 22.27 -5.99 -1.92
CA GLY A 124 20.80 -6.06 -1.96
C GLY A 124 20.17 -6.09 -0.57
N SER A 125 20.87 -6.62 0.45
CA SER A 125 20.42 -6.54 1.83
C SER A 125 20.37 -5.10 2.32
N LEU A 126 21.44 -4.32 2.09
CA LEU A 126 21.49 -2.90 2.50
C LEU A 126 20.48 -2.03 1.74
N PHE A 127 20.25 -2.30 0.45
CA PHE A 127 19.19 -1.64 -0.30
C PHE A 127 17.82 -1.87 0.33
N ALA A 128 17.52 -3.10 0.71
CA ALA A 128 16.25 -3.42 1.35
C ALA A 128 16.09 -2.76 2.71
N GLU A 129 17.18 -2.67 3.45
CA GLU A 129 17.20 -2.01 4.75
C GLU A 129 17.04 -0.48 4.62
N GLY A 130 17.47 0.12 3.52
CA GLY A 130 17.33 1.55 3.22
C GLY A 130 15.91 1.99 2.84
N GLY A 131 15.07 1.05 2.39
CA GLY A 131 13.73 1.36 1.87
C GLY A 131 13.75 1.73 0.39
N LEU A 132 12.90 2.68 -0.03
CA LEU A 132 12.80 3.08 -1.43
C LEU A 132 13.74 4.26 -1.74
N PRO A 133 14.51 4.20 -2.84
CA PRO A 133 15.37 5.29 -3.25
C PRO A 133 14.54 6.53 -3.61
N TRP A 134 14.77 7.63 -2.87
CA TRP A 134 14.04 8.87 -3.04
C TRP A 134 14.11 9.44 -4.48
N PRO A 135 15.27 9.47 -5.16
CA PRO A 135 15.35 9.98 -6.53
C PRO A 135 14.45 9.21 -7.51
N LEU A 136 14.27 7.90 -7.29
CA LEU A 136 13.37 7.09 -8.11
C LEU A 136 11.89 7.27 -7.76
N VAL A 137 11.59 7.50 -6.48
CA VAL A 137 10.21 7.78 -6.03
C VAL A 137 9.75 9.13 -6.56
N GLN A 138 10.61 10.14 -6.52
CA GLN A 138 10.37 11.49 -7.01
C GLN A 138 10.23 11.55 -8.54
N SER A 139 10.93 10.66 -9.26
CA SER A 139 10.96 10.65 -10.71
C SER A 139 9.63 10.17 -11.30
N GLU A 140 9.00 10.98 -12.15
CA GLU A 140 7.80 10.57 -12.90
C GLU A 140 8.08 9.43 -13.90
N SER A 141 9.33 9.28 -14.35
CA SER A 141 9.73 8.28 -15.35
C SER A 141 9.87 6.87 -14.78
N HIS A 142 10.20 6.70 -13.50
CA HIS A 142 10.58 5.42 -12.91
C HIS A 142 9.45 4.59 -12.29
N GLY A 143 8.21 5.07 -12.34
CA GLY A 143 7.04 4.25 -12.05
C GLY A 143 6.67 4.03 -10.57
N PHE A 144 7.53 4.36 -9.57
CA PHE A 144 7.20 4.18 -8.15
C PHE A 144 5.98 4.99 -7.73
N GLY A 145 5.98 6.30 -8.01
CA GLY A 145 4.83 7.17 -7.73
C GLY A 145 3.57 6.71 -8.46
N LYS A 146 3.70 6.26 -9.72
CA LYS A 146 2.58 5.68 -10.47
C LYS A 146 2.07 4.37 -9.85
N ALA A 147 2.97 3.51 -9.35
CA ALA A 147 2.59 2.28 -8.68
C ALA A 147 1.81 2.56 -7.39
N VAL A 148 2.25 3.51 -6.56
CA VAL A 148 1.53 3.94 -5.35
C VAL A 148 0.14 4.47 -5.71
N ARG A 149 0.02 5.40 -6.67
CA ARG A 149 -1.28 5.94 -7.11
C ARG A 149 -2.22 4.86 -7.66
N ARG A 150 -1.68 3.87 -8.42
CA ARG A 150 -2.47 2.72 -8.87
C ARG A 150 -2.90 1.83 -7.70
N GLY A 151 -2.01 1.61 -6.72
CA GLY A 151 -2.32 0.91 -5.49
C GLY A 151 -3.48 1.57 -4.74
N ILE A 152 -3.44 2.89 -4.53
CA ILE A 152 -4.53 3.67 -3.93
C ILE A 152 -5.82 3.51 -4.74
N LYS A 153 -5.76 3.72 -6.06
CA LYS A 153 -6.93 3.64 -6.94
C LYS A 153 -7.63 2.28 -6.90
N HIS A 154 -6.87 1.21 -6.74
CA HIS A 154 -7.38 -0.15 -6.78
C HIS A 154 -7.41 -0.85 -5.42
N TYR A 155 -7.10 -0.13 -4.32
CA TYR A 155 -6.99 -0.67 -2.97
C TYR A 155 -8.18 -1.56 -2.57
N TYR A 156 -9.39 -1.08 -2.80
CA TYR A 156 -10.60 -1.79 -2.41
C TYR A 156 -10.92 -3.05 -3.25
N ARG A 157 -10.12 -3.37 -4.28
CA ARG A 157 -10.20 -4.66 -4.96
C ARG A 157 -9.65 -5.82 -4.13
N THR A 158 -8.93 -5.51 -3.04
CA THR A 158 -8.46 -6.50 -2.09
C THR A 158 -9.52 -6.87 -1.05
N GLU A 159 -10.55 -6.04 -0.87
CA GLU A 159 -11.66 -6.31 0.05
C GLU A 159 -12.47 -7.52 -0.42
N GLY A 160 -12.75 -8.44 0.52
CA GLY A 160 -13.51 -9.66 0.24
C GLY A 160 -12.75 -10.75 -0.53
N ASN A 161 -11.54 -10.49 -0.96
CA ASN A 161 -10.67 -11.45 -1.64
C ASN A 161 -9.53 -11.88 -0.71
N ARG A 162 -8.97 -13.10 -0.91
CA ARG A 162 -7.74 -13.56 -0.22
C ARG A 162 -6.48 -12.82 -0.70
N ARG A 163 -6.63 -11.72 -1.42
CA ARG A 163 -5.55 -10.98 -2.06
C ARG A 163 -5.07 -9.86 -1.13
N THR A 164 -3.77 -9.81 -0.87
CA THR A 164 -3.13 -8.75 -0.07
C THR A 164 -2.82 -7.53 -0.92
N THR A 165 -2.51 -6.38 -0.28
CA THR A 165 -2.02 -5.19 -0.99
C THR A 165 -0.70 -5.46 -1.71
N ALA A 166 0.17 -6.32 -1.15
CA ALA A 166 1.40 -6.75 -1.83
C ALA A 166 1.12 -7.55 -3.13
N ASP A 167 0.07 -8.38 -3.14
CA ASP A 167 -0.37 -9.08 -4.35
C ASP A 167 -0.95 -8.09 -5.38
N LEU A 168 -1.66 -7.06 -4.92
CA LEU A 168 -2.12 -5.97 -5.79
C LEU A 168 -0.94 -5.22 -6.41
N MET A 169 0.13 -4.97 -5.64
CA MET A 169 1.31 -4.27 -6.16
C MET A 169 2.07 -5.08 -7.21
N ALA A 170 1.93 -6.41 -7.23
CA ALA A 170 2.50 -7.24 -8.29
C ALA A 170 1.94 -6.89 -9.69
N ASP A 171 0.68 -6.44 -9.78
CA ASP A 171 0.07 -6.02 -11.05
C ASP A 171 0.73 -4.77 -11.66
N PHE A 172 1.51 -4.05 -10.87
CA PHE A 172 2.14 -2.78 -11.29
C PHE A 172 3.66 -2.86 -11.38
N GLU A 173 4.23 -4.06 -11.16
CA GLU A 173 5.67 -4.29 -11.10
C GLU A 173 6.38 -4.04 -12.43
N GLU A 174 5.71 -4.30 -13.57
CA GLU A 174 6.28 -4.08 -14.90
C GLU A 174 6.72 -2.63 -15.15
N GLY A 175 6.07 -1.67 -14.50
CA GLY A 175 6.43 -0.26 -14.56
C GLY A 175 7.66 0.13 -13.73
N LEU A 176 8.22 -0.79 -12.93
CA LEU A 176 9.36 -0.53 -12.09
C LEU A 176 10.68 -0.87 -12.80
N PRO A 177 11.80 -0.21 -12.45
CA PRO A 177 13.12 -0.63 -12.91
C PRO A 177 13.40 -2.08 -12.50
N VAL A 178 14.06 -2.83 -13.40
CA VAL A 178 14.28 -4.29 -13.23
C VAL A 178 14.88 -4.66 -11.86
N PRO A 179 15.88 -3.95 -11.30
CA PRO A 179 16.45 -4.28 -9.97
C PRO A 179 15.43 -4.21 -8.82
N PHE A 180 14.31 -3.50 -9.01
CA PHE A 180 13.27 -3.29 -8.00
C PHE A 180 12.03 -4.16 -8.22
N ARG A 181 12.03 -5.05 -9.21
CA ARG A 181 10.96 -6.04 -9.42
C ARG A 181 11.18 -7.22 -8.46
N SER A 182 10.84 -7.01 -7.20
CA SER A 182 11.06 -7.98 -6.13
C SER A 182 9.91 -7.97 -5.13
N LEU A 183 9.76 -9.06 -4.39
CA LEU A 183 8.75 -9.18 -3.34
C LEU A 183 8.90 -8.08 -2.29
N GLU A 184 10.13 -7.73 -1.95
CA GLU A 184 10.43 -6.72 -0.93
C GLU A 184 10.02 -5.33 -1.38
N THR A 185 10.28 -4.97 -2.63
CA THR A 185 9.81 -3.68 -3.18
C THR A 185 8.29 -3.64 -3.20
N ARG A 186 7.62 -4.74 -3.58
CA ARG A 186 6.16 -4.84 -3.51
C ARG A 186 5.65 -4.63 -2.09
N GLN A 187 6.30 -5.23 -1.09
CA GLN A 187 5.95 -5.05 0.32
C GLN A 187 6.16 -3.62 0.81
N LEU A 188 7.24 -2.94 0.38
CA LEU A 188 7.48 -1.54 0.71
C LEU A 188 6.39 -0.64 0.10
N LEU A 189 6.06 -0.82 -1.18
CA LEU A 189 5.01 -0.07 -1.85
C LEU A 189 3.63 -0.35 -1.25
N ALA A 190 3.33 -1.61 -0.94
CA ALA A 190 2.11 -2.01 -0.25
C ALA A 190 2.02 -1.33 1.12
N GLY A 191 3.11 -1.30 1.88
CA GLY A 191 3.17 -0.61 3.18
C GLY A 191 2.86 0.89 3.07
N ILE A 192 3.31 1.57 2.01
CA ILE A 192 2.93 2.96 1.74
C ILE A 192 1.42 3.07 1.51
N VAL A 193 0.87 2.25 0.62
CA VAL A 193 -0.56 2.29 0.28
C VAL A 193 -1.42 1.97 1.50
N ASP A 194 -1.09 0.92 2.26
CA ASP A 194 -1.80 0.53 3.47
C ASP A 194 -1.77 1.64 4.52
N GLN A 195 -0.61 2.28 4.73
CA GLN A 195 -0.48 3.38 5.68
C GLN A 195 -1.29 4.60 5.25
N LEU A 196 -1.26 4.96 3.96
CA LEU A 196 -2.07 6.07 3.44
C LEU A 196 -3.57 5.80 3.64
N MET A 197 -4.04 4.60 3.29
CA MET A 197 -5.45 4.22 3.44
C MET A 197 -5.87 4.13 4.91
N TYR A 198 -4.97 3.68 5.81
CA TYR A 198 -5.17 3.73 7.25
C TYR A 198 -5.35 5.16 7.75
N LEU A 199 -4.45 6.08 7.37
CA LEU A 199 -4.50 7.47 7.80
C LEU A 199 -5.78 8.17 7.36
N VAL A 200 -6.20 8.03 6.11
CA VAL A 200 -7.44 8.65 5.62
C VAL A 200 -8.70 8.02 6.22
N GLY A 201 -8.63 6.78 6.68
CA GLY A 201 -9.71 6.12 7.40
C GLY A 201 -9.89 6.61 8.84
N HIS A 202 -8.82 7.12 9.47
CA HIS A 202 -8.80 7.49 10.89
C HIS A 202 -8.78 9.00 11.12
N TYR A 203 -8.30 9.80 10.16
CA TYR A 203 -8.16 11.25 10.30
C TYR A 203 -8.96 12.00 9.24
N PRO A 204 -9.69 13.09 9.61
CA PRO A 204 -10.46 13.91 8.67
C PRO A 204 -9.52 14.82 7.87
N LEU A 205 -9.08 14.36 6.69
CA LEU A 205 -8.12 15.09 5.86
C LEU A 205 -8.76 15.97 4.79
N LYS A 206 -10.08 15.87 4.57
CA LYS A 206 -10.83 16.49 3.47
C LYS A 206 -10.54 17.97 3.23
N ASP A 207 -10.49 18.75 4.32
CA ASP A 207 -10.39 20.21 4.22
C ASP A 207 -9.02 20.72 4.71
N GLN A 208 -8.03 19.83 4.80
CA GLN A 208 -6.69 20.19 5.26
C GLN A 208 -5.84 20.68 4.08
N PRO A 209 -5.38 21.94 4.09
CA PRO A 209 -4.51 22.46 3.03
C PRO A 209 -3.15 21.74 3.00
N ASP A 210 -2.65 21.31 4.16
CA ASP A 210 -1.44 20.51 4.35
C ASP A 210 -1.75 19.30 5.25
N PRO A 211 -2.20 18.17 4.66
CA PRO A 211 -2.51 16.94 5.40
C PRO A 211 -1.36 16.42 6.24
N ALA A 212 -0.11 16.50 5.77
CA ALA A 212 1.05 16.05 6.50
C ALA A 212 1.32 16.90 7.76
N SER A 213 1.15 18.21 7.69
CA SER A 213 1.23 19.10 8.86
C SER A 213 0.14 18.81 9.89
N TYR A 214 -1.08 18.56 9.42
CA TYR A 214 -2.17 18.17 10.30
C TYR A 214 -1.87 16.83 11.00
N LEU A 215 -1.39 15.82 10.25
CA LEU A 215 -1.03 14.53 10.82
C LEU A 215 0.12 14.62 11.83
N ASN A 216 1.11 15.49 11.61
CA ASN A 216 2.19 15.72 12.59
C ASN A 216 1.66 16.23 13.94
N GLN A 217 0.56 16.97 13.94
CA GLN A 217 -0.06 17.46 15.19
C GLN A 217 -0.89 16.37 15.87
N GLN A 218 -1.56 15.51 15.09
CA GLN A 218 -2.44 14.47 15.62
C GLN A 218 -1.73 13.18 15.99
N ASN A 219 -0.69 12.81 15.24
CA ASN A 219 0.09 11.59 15.44
C ASN A 219 1.54 11.81 14.97
N PRO A 220 2.44 12.34 15.79
CA PRO A 220 3.83 12.63 15.41
C PRO A 220 4.61 11.44 14.83
N GLY A 221 4.24 10.20 15.19
CA GLY A 221 4.88 8.97 14.71
C GLY A 221 4.35 8.43 13.37
N TRP A 222 3.42 9.12 12.70
CA TRP A 222 2.82 8.62 11.47
C TRP A 222 3.83 8.38 10.33
N THR A 223 4.96 9.11 10.34
CA THR A 223 6.02 9.01 9.32
C THR A 223 6.86 7.76 9.43
N GLU A 224 6.92 7.09 10.59
CA GLU A 224 7.78 5.94 10.85
C GLU A 224 7.48 4.73 9.95
N ALA A 225 6.26 4.63 9.45
CA ALA A 225 5.86 3.54 8.57
C ALA A 225 6.28 3.74 7.10
N PHE A 226 6.71 4.94 6.73
CA PHE A 226 7.07 5.23 5.33
C PHE A 226 8.53 4.87 5.05
N PRO A 227 8.78 4.06 4.01
CA PRO A 227 10.14 3.67 3.60
C PRO A 227 10.84 4.73 2.73
N ILE A 228 10.49 6.00 2.86
CA ILE A 228 11.07 7.16 2.14
C ILE A 228 11.47 8.24 3.14
N PRO A 229 12.48 9.09 2.84
CA PRO A 229 12.87 10.20 3.69
C PRO A 229 11.81 11.30 3.64
N LEU A 230 11.08 11.52 4.74
CA LEU A 230 10.03 12.54 4.83
C LEU A 230 10.52 13.88 5.44
N ASP A 231 11.79 13.98 5.75
CA ASP A 231 12.47 15.18 6.20
C ASP A 231 12.72 16.20 5.08
N GLU A 232 12.65 15.78 3.81
CA GLU A 232 12.75 16.65 2.65
C GLU A 232 11.42 17.31 2.27
N ASN A 233 11.46 18.59 1.92
CA ASN A 233 10.25 19.33 1.52
C ASN A 233 9.52 18.70 0.31
N ASN A 234 10.29 18.17 -0.65
CA ASN A 234 9.73 17.53 -1.85
C ASN A 234 9.00 16.22 -1.50
N ALA A 235 9.55 15.44 -0.55
CA ALA A 235 8.91 14.21 -0.08
C ALA A 235 7.57 14.50 0.60
N ARG A 236 7.53 15.58 1.39
CA ARG A 236 6.31 16.03 2.05
C ARG A 236 5.23 16.47 1.06
N SER A 237 5.61 17.18 -0.01
CA SER A 237 4.69 17.55 -1.08
C SER A 237 4.08 16.33 -1.77
N LEU A 238 4.93 15.36 -2.14
CA LEU A 238 4.48 14.13 -2.79
C LEU A 238 3.53 13.31 -1.90
N VAL A 239 3.84 13.20 -0.60
CA VAL A 239 2.97 12.49 0.34
C VAL A 239 1.65 13.22 0.55
N ASN A 240 1.63 14.55 0.56
CA ASN A 240 0.39 15.32 0.59
C ASN A 240 -0.50 15.01 -0.62
N ASP A 241 0.09 14.87 -1.82
CA ASP A 241 -0.67 14.50 -3.02
C ASP A 241 -1.24 13.09 -2.90
N TRP A 242 -0.46 12.13 -2.43
CA TRP A 242 -0.94 10.77 -2.19
C TRP A 242 -2.03 10.69 -1.11
N LEU A 243 -1.93 11.49 -0.04
CA LEU A 243 -2.97 11.58 0.99
C LEU A 243 -4.27 12.13 0.42
N ARG A 244 -4.20 13.13 -0.48
CA ARG A 244 -5.40 13.66 -1.17
C ARG A 244 -6.02 12.62 -2.09
N ASP A 245 -5.20 11.91 -2.90
CA ASP A 245 -5.66 10.83 -3.76
C ASP A 245 -6.35 9.71 -2.94
N ALA A 246 -5.75 9.33 -1.80
CA ALA A 246 -6.28 8.31 -0.90
C ALA A 246 -7.58 8.77 -0.21
N ASP A 247 -7.66 10.03 0.26
CA ASP A 247 -8.87 10.59 0.87
C ASP A 247 -10.03 10.65 -0.14
N GLN A 248 -9.75 11.09 -1.37
CA GLN A 248 -10.75 11.07 -2.43
C GLN A 248 -11.27 9.65 -2.65
N LYS A 249 -10.37 8.68 -2.76
CA LYS A 249 -10.74 7.26 -2.99
C LYS A 249 -11.52 6.68 -1.82
N HIS A 250 -11.14 7.02 -0.59
CA HIS A 250 -11.88 6.59 0.61
C HIS A 250 -13.31 7.16 0.63
N ARG A 251 -13.48 8.43 0.27
CA ARG A 251 -14.80 9.07 0.17
C ARG A 251 -15.67 8.44 -0.91
N GLU A 252 -15.12 8.23 -2.12
CA GLU A 252 -15.81 7.52 -3.20
C GLU A 252 -16.33 6.15 -2.72
N ARG A 253 -15.50 5.41 -1.97
CA ARG A 253 -15.88 4.10 -1.42
C ARG A 253 -16.98 4.23 -0.36
N LYS A 254 -16.89 5.23 0.53
CA LYS A 254 -17.88 5.49 1.57
C LYS A 254 -19.23 5.88 0.97
N GLU A 255 -19.24 6.69 -0.08
CA GLU A 255 -20.45 7.05 -0.81
C GLU A 255 -21.03 5.83 -1.55
N ALA A 256 -20.18 5.06 -2.24
CA ALA A 256 -20.62 3.82 -2.88
C ALA A 256 -21.22 2.82 -1.87
N ARG A 257 -20.65 2.71 -0.66
CA ARG A 257 -21.21 1.89 0.42
C ARG A 257 -22.55 2.43 0.94
N LYS A 258 -22.69 3.75 1.09
CA LYS A 258 -23.96 4.36 1.48
C LYS A 258 -25.04 4.07 0.44
N ASN A 259 -24.69 4.15 -0.83
CA ASN A 259 -25.59 3.86 -1.93
C ASN A 259 -25.91 2.35 -2.02
N ALA A 260 -24.91 1.49 -1.73
CA ALA A 260 -25.11 0.04 -1.63
C ALA A 260 -25.93 -0.38 -0.40
N GLN A 261 -25.90 0.40 0.69
CA GLN A 261 -26.78 0.16 1.86
C GLN A 261 -28.28 0.36 1.55
N ALA A 262 -28.61 0.99 0.44
CA ALA A 262 -29.98 1.01 -0.07
C ALA A 262 -30.43 -0.36 -0.63
N PHE A 263 -29.46 -1.24 -0.94
CA PHE A 263 -29.70 -2.61 -1.42
C PHE A 263 -29.28 -3.57 -0.32
N THR A 264 -30.23 -4.05 0.46
CA THR A 264 -29.97 -5.03 1.53
C THR A 264 -30.30 -6.44 1.06
N CYS A 265 -29.56 -7.44 1.55
CA CYS A 265 -29.88 -8.83 1.34
C CYS A 265 -29.89 -9.59 2.66
N GLU A 266 -30.88 -10.46 2.84
CA GLU A 266 -30.98 -11.37 3.97
C GLU A 266 -30.90 -12.81 3.47
N HIS A 267 -30.07 -13.62 4.10
CA HIS A 267 -29.86 -15.01 3.71
C HIS A 267 -30.53 -15.96 4.70
N PHE A 268 -31.28 -16.91 4.19
CA PHE A 268 -31.95 -17.93 4.97
C PHE A 268 -31.55 -19.31 4.48
N LEU A 269 -31.25 -20.21 5.39
CA LEU A 269 -31.16 -21.64 5.08
C LEU A 269 -32.56 -22.21 5.00
N HIS A 270 -32.89 -22.82 3.85
CA HIS A 270 -34.18 -23.44 3.61
C HIS A 270 -34.01 -24.90 3.20
N GLY A 271 -34.76 -25.78 3.82
CA GLY A 271 -34.77 -27.22 3.50
C GLY A 271 -34.57 -28.08 4.73
N ALA A 272 -34.48 -29.39 4.50
CA ALA A 272 -34.15 -30.40 5.50
C ALA A 272 -32.91 -31.20 5.04
N LEU A 273 -32.13 -31.68 6.01
CA LEU A 273 -30.97 -32.53 5.70
C LEU A 273 -31.38 -33.73 4.82
N PRO A 274 -30.63 -34.06 3.74
CA PRO A 274 -29.37 -33.47 3.30
C PRO A 274 -29.50 -32.37 2.21
N GLN A 275 -30.70 -31.89 1.91
CA GLN A 275 -30.94 -30.94 0.83
C GLN A 275 -31.24 -29.53 1.39
N TRP A 276 -30.19 -28.78 1.60
CA TRP A 276 -30.30 -27.36 1.94
C TRP A 276 -30.18 -26.48 0.71
N SER A 277 -31.01 -25.43 0.62
CA SER A 277 -30.81 -24.32 -0.31
C SER A 277 -30.64 -23.01 0.46
N ILE A 278 -29.95 -22.06 -0.14
CA ILE A 278 -29.77 -20.73 0.41
C ILE A 278 -30.80 -19.83 -0.28
N ARG A 279 -31.81 -19.44 0.47
CA ARG A 279 -32.77 -18.43 0.02
C ARG A 279 -32.23 -17.06 0.40
N THR A 280 -32.20 -16.13 -0.55
CA THR A 280 -31.78 -14.75 -0.33
C THR A 280 -32.88 -13.80 -0.71
N ASP A 281 -33.38 -13.04 0.27
CA ASP A 281 -34.33 -11.97 0.06
C ASP A 281 -33.55 -10.66 -0.16
N LEU A 282 -33.75 -10.04 -1.33
CA LEU A 282 -33.16 -8.77 -1.74
C LEU A 282 -34.18 -7.67 -1.51
N ILE A 283 -33.82 -6.65 -0.76
CA ILE A 283 -34.61 -5.45 -0.56
C ILE A 283 -33.99 -4.35 -1.41
N LEU A 284 -34.74 -3.90 -2.42
CA LEU A 284 -34.37 -2.85 -3.34
C LEU A 284 -34.96 -1.51 -2.88
N PRO A 285 -34.32 -0.38 -3.12
CA PRO A 285 -34.93 0.94 -2.93
C PRO A 285 -36.09 1.10 -3.89
N SER A 286 -37.03 2.01 -3.59
CA SER A 286 -38.14 2.31 -4.49
C SER A 286 -37.68 2.90 -5.81
N GLU A 287 -36.57 3.65 -5.79
CA GLU A 287 -35.93 4.24 -6.96
C GLU A 287 -34.42 4.43 -6.71
N GLU A 288 -33.60 4.35 -7.77
CA GLU A 288 -32.16 4.54 -7.72
C GLU A 288 -31.67 5.20 -9.01
N THR A 289 -30.61 6.03 -8.90
CA THR A 289 -29.94 6.66 -10.05
C THR A 289 -28.60 5.97 -10.33
N PHE A 290 -28.49 5.38 -11.50
CA PHE A 290 -27.28 4.71 -11.95
C PHE A 290 -26.47 5.64 -12.84
N ALA A 291 -25.18 5.82 -12.53
CA ALA A 291 -24.25 6.60 -13.33
C ALA A 291 -23.90 5.84 -14.62
N ILE A 292 -24.85 5.82 -15.54
CA ILE A 292 -24.69 5.22 -16.87
C ILE A 292 -24.71 6.35 -17.89
N ASP A 293 -23.73 6.35 -18.80
CA ASP A 293 -23.70 7.31 -19.90
C ASP A 293 -24.91 7.07 -20.84
N PRO A 294 -25.85 8.03 -20.93
CA PRO A 294 -27.05 7.89 -21.74
C PRO A 294 -26.75 7.63 -23.22
N THR A 295 -25.61 8.11 -23.73
CA THR A 295 -25.20 7.96 -25.14
C THR A 295 -24.84 6.52 -25.50
N THR A 296 -24.56 5.69 -24.51
CA THR A 296 -24.21 4.27 -24.69
C THR A 296 -25.41 3.35 -24.77
N LEU A 297 -26.63 3.86 -24.51
CA LEU A 297 -27.83 3.08 -24.46
C LEU A 297 -28.64 3.20 -25.75
N GLY A 298 -29.02 2.05 -26.28
CA GLY A 298 -29.94 2.00 -27.42
C GLY A 298 -31.40 2.34 -27.10
N ARG A 299 -31.82 2.21 -25.83
CA ARG A 299 -33.20 2.40 -25.37
C ARG A 299 -33.24 2.76 -23.87
N THR A 300 -34.32 3.40 -23.44
CA THR A 300 -34.61 3.66 -22.01
C THR A 300 -35.23 2.46 -21.28
N ARG A 301 -35.51 1.37 -21.99
CA ARG A 301 -36.01 0.11 -21.42
C ARG A 301 -34.84 -0.84 -21.21
N LEU A 302 -34.55 -1.15 -19.94
CA LEU A 302 -33.50 -2.07 -19.52
C LEU A 302 -34.12 -3.33 -18.91
N GLU A 303 -33.36 -4.43 -18.89
CA GLU A 303 -33.72 -5.64 -18.15
C GLU A 303 -32.91 -5.70 -16.85
N LEU A 304 -33.57 -6.09 -15.77
CA LEU A 304 -32.94 -6.46 -14.51
C LEU A 304 -32.67 -7.96 -14.49
N ALA A 305 -31.47 -8.32 -14.04
CA ALA A 305 -31.11 -9.71 -13.82
C ALA A 305 -30.20 -9.85 -12.57
N TYR A 306 -30.40 -10.93 -11.84
CA TYR A 306 -29.66 -11.25 -10.60
C TYR A 306 -28.70 -12.40 -10.90
N TYR A 307 -27.46 -12.24 -10.49
CA TYR A 307 -26.40 -13.19 -10.76
C TYR A 307 -25.63 -13.57 -9.49
N GLU A 308 -25.25 -14.84 -9.40
CA GLU A 308 -24.25 -15.38 -8.49
C GLU A 308 -22.97 -15.64 -9.32
N GLY A 309 -21.93 -14.83 -9.13
CA GLY A 309 -20.80 -14.82 -10.05
C GLY A 309 -21.26 -14.54 -11.51
N GLU A 310 -21.07 -15.51 -12.40
CA GLU A 310 -21.55 -15.46 -13.81
C GLU A 310 -22.86 -16.22 -14.03
N ARG A 311 -23.41 -16.85 -13.00
CA ARG A 311 -24.63 -17.63 -13.10
C ARG A 311 -25.86 -16.77 -12.92
N LEU A 312 -26.77 -16.80 -13.89
CA LEU A 312 -28.08 -16.16 -13.79
C LEU A 312 -28.95 -16.91 -12.74
N LEU A 313 -29.38 -16.20 -11.69
CA LEU A 313 -30.29 -16.72 -10.67
C LEU A 313 -31.75 -16.43 -11.03
N ALA A 314 -32.03 -15.17 -11.39
CA ALA A 314 -33.37 -14.74 -11.73
C ALA A 314 -33.37 -13.54 -12.68
N ARG A 315 -34.44 -13.38 -13.44
CA ARG A 315 -34.72 -12.17 -14.22
C ARG A 315 -35.71 -11.30 -13.47
N GLY A 316 -35.33 -10.05 -13.17
CA GLY A 316 -36.19 -9.08 -12.49
C GLY A 316 -37.17 -8.37 -13.39
N GLY A 317 -37.17 -8.70 -14.70
CA GLY A 317 -38.07 -8.10 -15.67
C GLY A 317 -37.55 -6.79 -16.26
N ALA A 318 -38.41 -6.15 -17.06
CA ALA A 318 -38.09 -4.89 -17.71
C ALA A 318 -38.28 -3.71 -16.75
N VAL A 319 -37.32 -2.81 -16.74
CA VAL A 319 -37.37 -1.54 -16.03
C VAL A 319 -37.24 -0.37 -17.01
N TYR A 320 -37.89 0.71 -16.67
CA TYR A 320 -37.81 1.93 -17.47
C TYR A 320 -37.00 2.97 -16.74
N GLY A 321 -35.95 3.43 -17.38
CA GLY A 321 -35.08 4.46 -16.86
C GLY A 321 -35.51 5.85 -17.32
N GLN A 322 -35.52 6.80 -16.41
CA GLN A 322 -35.63 8.23 -16.72
C GLN A 322 -34.24 8.82 -16.81
N LEU A 323 -33.92 9.45 -17.95
CA LEU A 323 -32.64 10.15 -18.12
C LEU A 323 -32.59 11.35 -17.20
N THR A 324 -31.48 11.48 -16.48
CA THR A 324 -31.17 12.62 -15.61
C THR A 324 -29.79 13.17 -15.96
N THR A 325 -29.40 14.31 -15.41
CA THR A 325 -28.06 14.89 -15.56
C THR A 325 -26.95 14.03 -14.92
N GLU A 326 -27.33 13.16 -13.98
CA GLU A 326 -26.38 12.31 -13.22
C GLU A 326 -26.37 10.85 -13.73
N GLY A 327 -27.22 10.52 -14.72
CA GLY A 327 -27.33 9.16 -15.25
C GLY A 327 -28.76 8.73 -15.50
N ILE A 328 -29.08 7.49 -15.21
CA ILE A 328 -30.41 6.92 -15.43
C ILE A 328 -31.06 6.59 -14.10
N LYS A 329 -32.20 7.22 -13.81
CA LYS A 329 -33.02 6.95 -12.65
C LYS A 329 -34.01 5.81 -12.96
N ILE A 330 -33.95 4.74 -12.17
CA ILE A 330 -34.80 3.56 -12.32
C ILE A 330 -35.74 3.46 -11.11
N ARG A 331 -37.01 3.16 -11.38
CA ARG A 331 -38.01 2.75 -10.37
C ARG A 331 -38.15 1.24 -10.35
N PHE A 332 -37.98 0.66 -9.18
CA PHE A 332 -38.19 -0.77 -8.98
C PHE A 332 -39.66 -1.05 -8.66
N ALA A 333 -40.33 -1.83 -9.53
CA ALA A 333 -41.73 -2.20 -9.35
C ALA A 333 -41.91 -3.14 -8.15
N ASN A 334 -40.93 -4.02 -7.92
CA ASN A 334 -40.91 -4.94 -6.79
C ASN A 334 -39.68 -4.60 -5.92
N PRO A 335 -39.87 -3.98 -4.75
CA PRO A 335 -38.77 -3.66 -3.86
C PRO A 335 -38.22 -4.88 -3.14
N GLN A 336 -38.87 -6.02 -3.18
CA GLN A 336 -38.43 -7.26 -2.56
C GLN A 336 -38.40 -8.38 -3.60
N VAL A 337 -37.24 -9.01 -3.76
CA VAL A 337 -37.02 -10.12 -4.69
C VAL A 337 -36.31 -11.25 -3.97
N THR A 338 -36.88 -12.44 -4.06
CA THR A 338 -36.30 -13.65 -3.50
C THR A 338 -35.56 -14.43 -4.60
N VAL A 339 -34.32 -14.81 -4.34
CA VAL A 339 -33.53 -15.68 -5.20
C VAL A 339 -33.00 -16.89 -4.44
N GLU A 340 -32.83 -18.02 -5.12
CA GLU A 340 -32.17 -19.20 -4.57
C GLU A 340 -30.70 -19.20 -5.00
N ARG A 341 -29.82 -19.29 -4.01
CA ARG A 341 -28.35 -19.35 -4.21
C ARG A 341 -27.85 -20.78 -4.00
N HIS A 342 -26.71 -21.08 -4.62
CA HIS A 342 -26.01 -22.37 -4.47
C HIS A 342 -24.82 -22.27 -3.53
N THR A 343 -24.21 -21.10 -3.43
CA THR A 343 -23.07 -20.84 -2.57
C THR A 343 -23.09 -19.41 -2.05
N LEU A 344 -22.45 -19.16 -0.92
CA LEU A 344 -22.19 -17.82 -0.42
C LEU A 344 -20.80 -17.28 -0.86
N ASP A 345 -19.97 -18.15 -1.44
CA ASP A 345 -18.60 -17.79 -1.84
C ASP A 345 -18.56 -16.91 -3.10
N GLU A 346 -19.57 -17.03 -3.96
CA GLU A 346 -19.67 -16.22 -5.17
C GLU A 346 -20.40 -14.89 -4.88
N PRO A 347 -19.96 -13.77 -5.47
CA PRO A 347 -20.61 -12.49 -5.26
C PRO A 347 -22.00 -12.44 -5.89
N LEU A 348 -22.97 -11.95 -5.12
CA LEU A 348 -24.32 -11.67 -5.61
C LEU A 348 -24.32 -10.30 -6.29
N SER A 349 -24.85 -10.21 -7.50
CA SER A 349 -24.92 -8.96 -8.25
C SER A 349 -26.27 -8.75 -8.93
N LEU A 350 -26.68 -7.48 -9.02
CA LEU A 350 -27.76 -7.01 -9.86
C LEU A 350 -27.16 -6.41 -11.13
N ARG A 351 -27.55 -6.91 -12.28
CA ARG A 351 -27.07 -6.42 -13.57
C ARG A 351 -28.21 -5.74 -14.35
N LEU A 352 -27.90 -4.58 -14.88
CA LEU A 352 -28.75 -3.88 -15.84
C LEU A 352 -28.30 -4.26 -17.24
N LEU A 353 -29.23 -4.75 -18.04
CA LEU A 353 -28.96 -5.24 -19.39
C LEU A 353 -29.71 -4.40 -20.43
N ASP A 354 -29.04 -3.95 -21.47
CA ASP A 354 -29.63 -3.42 -22.68
C ASP A 354 -29.49 -4.45 -23.82
N ASN A 355 -30.61 -5.01 -24.27
CA ASN A 355 -30.64 -6.07 -25.28
C ASN A 355 -29.68 -7.25 -24.96
N GLY A 356 -29.62 -7.66 -23.70
CA GLY A 356 -28.74 -8.73 -23.21
C GLY A 356 -27.28 -8.31 -22.99
N ARG A 357 -26.90 -7.08 -23.30
CA ARG A 357 -25.56 -6.53 -22.99
C ARG A 357 -25.61 -5.86 -21.62
N MET A 358 -24.67 -6.22 -20.74
CA MET A 358 -24.52 -5.59 -19.45
C MET A 358 -24.08 -4.13 -19.59
N VAL A 359 -24.87 -3.20 -19.06
CA VAL A 359 -24.58 -1.76 -19.05
C VAL A 359 -24.18 -1.26 -17.68
N HIS A 360 -24.63 -1.96 -16.61
CA HIS A 360 -24.25 -1.65 -15.24
C HIS A 360 -24.32 -2.90 -14.36
N CYS A 361 -23.51 -2.95 -13.31
CA CYS A 361 -23.47 -4.03 -12.35
C CYS A 361 -23.33 -3.47 -10.92
N LEU A 362 -24.21 -3.87 -10.05
CA LEU A 362 -24.15 -3.62 -8.60
C LEU A 362 -23.87 -4.94 -7.89
N PHE A 363 -22.91 -4.93 -6.98
CA PHE A 363 -22.66 -6.06 -6.10
C PHE A 363 -23.33 -5.82 -4.75
N PHE A 364 -24.00 -6.85 -4.24
CA PHE A 364 -24.50 -6.85 -2.88
C PHE A 364 -23.37 -7.25 -1.94
N ASP A 365 -23.19 -6.47 -0.88
CA ASP A 365 -22.17 -6.78 0.11
C ASP A 365 -22.64 -7.96 0.98
N SER A 366 -21.93 -9.09 0.89
CA SER A 366 -22.24 -10.32 1.63
C SER A 366 -21.70 -10.30 3.08
N SER A 367 -21.21 -9.18 3.57
CA SER A 367 -20.54 -9.08 4.88
C SER A 367 -21.47 -9.07 6.09
N ALA A 368 -22.81 -9.08 5.91
CA ALA A 368 -23.78 -9.20 6.98
C ALA A 368 -24.44 -10.58 6.99
N LEU A 369 -23.71 -11.59 7.42
CA LEU A 369 -24.32 -12.88 7.81
C LEU A 369 -24.86 -12.73 9.24
N ASP A 370 -26.13 -12.33 9.35
CA ASP A 370 -26.90 -12.49 10.58
C ASP A 370 -27.49 -13.91 10.57
N TYR A 371 -26.90 -14.81 11.34
CA TYR A 371 -27.48 -16.11 11.60
C TYR A 371 -28.62 -15.93 12.60
N ARG A 372 -29.85 -15.96 12.14
CA ARG A 372 -30.99 -16.21 13.01
C ARG A 372 -31.39 -17.67 12.85
N GLU A 373 -31.31 -18.43 13.97
CA GLU A 373 -31.92 -19.77 14.11
C GLU A 373 -33.45 -19.71 14.02
#